data_440528fd1cfae893caa545f4e6850a7a
#
_entry.id   440528fd1cfae893caa545f4e6850a7a
#
_cell.length_a   1.000
_cell.length_b   1.000
_cell.length_c   1.000
_cell.angle_alpha   90.00
_cell.angle_beta   90.00
_cell.angle_gamma   90.00
#
_symmetry.space_group_name_H-M   'P 1'
#
loop_
_entity.id
_entity.type
_entity.pdbx_description
1 polymer ?
#
loop_
_entity_poly.entity_id
_entity_poly.type
_entity_poly.pdbx_seq_one_letter_code
_entity_poly.pdbx_strand_id
1 'polypeptide(L)'
;ILREVINLVDRIHFDSSNEMHTLGRLYETLLREMRDAAGDSGEFYTPRPVVRFMVERIDPQIGEKVLDPACGTGGFLTESYAHMVRQAD
;
A
#
# COMPACT_ATOMS: atom_id res chain seq x y z
N ILE A 1 -20.02 -18.13 6.96
CA ILE A 1 -19.35 -16.80 6.90
C ILE A 1 -17.88 -16.97 6.52
N LEU A 2 -17.04 -17.65 7.30
CA LEU A 2 -15.60 -17.79 6.99
C LEU A 2 -15.35 -18.46 5.63
N ARG A 3 -16.10 -19.51 5.31
CA ARG A 3 -16.01 -20.21 4.02
C ARG A 3 -16.40 -19.31 2.84
N GLU A 4 -17.38 -18.45 3.02
CA GLU A 4 -17.82 -17.49 1.99
C GLU A 4 -16.75 -16.42 1.74
N VAL A 5 -16.13 -15.92 2.81
CA VAL A 5 -15.00 -14.97 2.73
C VAL A 5 -13.81 -15.61 2.02
N ILE A 6 -13.44 -16.85 2.36
CA ILE A 6 -12.37 -17.59 1.69
C ILE A 6 -12.66 -17.76 0.21
N ASN A 7 -13.88 -18.16 -0.16
CA ASN A 7 -14.27 -18.33 -1.56
C ASN A 7 -14.29 -17.01 -2.34
N LEU A 8 -14.59 -15.89 -1.67
CA LEU A 8 -14.53 -14.55 -2.27
C LEU A 8 -13.08 -14.14 -2.54
N VAL A 9 -12.18 -14.36 -1.59
CA VAL A 9 -10.76 -14.04 -1.71
C VAL A 9 -10.09 -14.92 -2.76
N ASP A 10 -10.45 -16.21 -2.84
CA ASP A 10 -9.91 -17.17 -3.82
C ASP A 10 -10.25 -16.81 -5.28
N ARG A 11 -11.31 -16.02 -5.50
CA ARG A 11 -11.69 -15.53 -6.84
C ARG A 11 -10.93 -14.28 -7.28
N ILE A 12 -10.16 -13.67 -6.39
CA ILE A 12 -9.39 -12.46 -6.71
C ILE A 12 -8.09 -12.89 -7.38
N HIS A 13 -7.88 -12.44 -8.61
CA HIS A 13 -6.62 -12.61 -9.32
C HIS A 13 -5.63 -11.53 -8.91
N PHE A 14 -4.66 -11.88 -8.08
CA PHE A 14 -3.65 -10.94 -7.54
C PHE A 14 -2.55 -10.59 -8.55
N ASP A 15 -2.64 -11.07 -9.76
CA ASP A 15 -1.67 -10.92 -10.85
C ASP A 15 -2.02 -9.76 -11.81
N SER A 16 -3.21 -9.19 -11.74
CA SER A 16 -3.54 -8.01 -12.52
C SER A 16 -3.26 -6.71 -11.74
N SER A 17 -2.51 -5.80 -12.34
CA SER A 17 -2.15 -4.52 -11.74
C SER A 17 -3.38 -3.69 -11.32
N ASN A 18 -4.46 -3.73 -12.10
CA ASN A 18 -5.69 -2.98 -11.82
C ASN A 18 -6.45 -3.53 -10.61
N GLU A 19 -6.50 -4.85 -10.44
CA GLU A 19 -7.15 -5.49 -9.29
C GLU A 19 -6.38 -5.25 -8.01
N MET A 20 -5.05 -5.30 -8.05
CA MET A 20 -4.18 -4.95 -6.93
C MET A 20 -4.37 -3.49 -6.49
N HIS A 21 -4.49 -2.55 -7.44
CA HIS A 21 -4.79 -1.16 -7.14
C HIS A 21 -6.17 -0.99 -6.50
N THR A 22 -7.18 -1.70 -6.99
CA THR A 22 -8.54 -1.66 -6.45
C THR A 22 -8.58 -2.22 -5.03
N LEU A 23 -7.94 -3.36 -4.79
CA LEU A 23 -7.82 -3.95 -3.45
C LEU A 23 -7.10 -3.04 -2.47
N GLY A 24 -5.99 -2.42 -2.90
CA GLY A 24 -5.26 -1.45 -2.10
C GLY A 24 -6.15 -0.28 -1.68
N ARG A 25 -6.94 0.26 -2.61
CA ARG A 25 -7.89 1.37 -2.32
C ARG A 25 -9.00 0.95 -1.37
N LEU A 26 -9.57 -0.24 -1.56
CA LEU A 26 -10.60 -0.79 -0.65
C LEU A 26 -10.04 -0.98 0.76
N TYR A 27 -8.85 -1.56 0.87
CA TYR A 27 -8.18 -1.75 2.16
C TYR A 27 -7.89 -0.41 2.86
N GLU A 28 -7.40 0.58 2.12
CA GLU A 28 -7.18 1.94 2.64
C GLU A 28 -8.46 2.62 3.12
N THR A 29 -9.57 2.42 2.39
CA THR A 29 -10.88 2.93 2.78
C THR A 29 -11.37 2.27 4.07
N LEU A 30 -11.27 0.95 4.16
CA LEU A 30 -11.62 0.19 5.36
C LEU A 30 -10.81 0.64 6.59
N LEU A 31 -9.49 0.79 6.44
CA LEU A 31 -8.63 1.30 7.52
C LEU A 31 -9.03 2.69 7.97
N ARG A 32 -9.41 3.56 7.04
CA ARG A 32 -9.87 4.91 7.34
C ARG A 32 -11.18 4.89 8.11
N GLU A 33 -12.16 4.11 7.65
CA GLU A 33 -13.46 3.95 8.32
C GLU A 33 -13.32 3.33 9.72
N MET A 34 -12.46 2.33 9.87
CA MET A 34 -12.16 1.73 11.18
C MET A 34 -11.49 2.71 12.12
N ARG A 35 -10.58 3.55 11.63
CA ARG A 35 -9.95 4.61 12.42
C ARG A 35 -10.99 5.62 12.89
N ASP A 36 -11.86 6.06 12.01
CA ASP A 36 -12.88 7.06 12.33
C ASP A 36 -13.93 6.51 13.30
N ALA A 37 -14.21 5.20 13.27
CA ALA A 37 -15.12 4.51 14.19
C ALA A 37 -14.49 4.18 15.55
N ALA A 38 -13.18 3.94 15.60
CA ALA A 38 -12.48 3.52 16.82
C ALA A 38 -11.96 4.70 17.68
N GLY A 39 -12.13 5.93 17.22
CA GLY A 39 -11.52 7.09 17.86
C GLY A 39 -9.99 7.03 17.78
N ASP A 40 -9.30 7.69 18.70
CA ASP A 40 -7.85 7.95 18.68
C ASP A 40 -6.93 6.70 18.82
N SER A 41 -7.47 5.49 18.70
CA SER A 41 -6.70 4.23 18.64
C SER A 41 -6.15 4.00 17.24
N GLY A 42 -5.43 4.99 16.70
CA GLY A 42 -4.96 5.01 15.35
C GLY A 42 -3.90 3.94 15.07
N GLU A 43 -4.23 2.92 14.31
CA GLU A 43 -3.23 2.30 13.47
C GLU A 43 -2.84 3.32 12.40
N PHE A 44 -1.58 3.69 12.39
CA PHE A 44 -1.08 4.84 11.65
C PHE A 44 -0.91 4.51 10.18
N TYR A 45 -1.91 4.88 9.41
CA TYR A 45 -1.82 4.87 7.96
C TYR A 45 -1.19 6.19 7.48
N THR A 46 -0.07 6.09 6.79
CA THR A 46 0.53 7.26 6.14
C THR A 46 -0.18 7.54 4.81
N PRO A 47 -0.77 8.74 4.62
CA PRO A 47 -1.48 9.05 3.39
C PRO A 47 -0.60 8.90 2.14
N ARG A 48 -1.12 8.28 1.10
CA ARG A 48 -0.41 8.03 -0.17
C ARG A 48 0.28 9.27 -0.76
N PRO A 49 -0.35 10.45 -0.80
CA PRO A 49 0.32 11.66 -1.31
C PRO A 49 1.57 12.04 -0.53
N VAL A 50 1.57 11.81 0.80
CA VAL A 50 2.72 12.07 1.67
C VAL A 50 3.84 11.08 1.38
N VAL A 51 3.51 9.78 1.30
CA VAL A 51 4.47 8.73 0.94
C VAL A 51 5.13 9.04 -0.40
N ARG A 52 4.34 9.35 -1.40
CA ARG A 52 4.82 9.68 -2.74
C ARG A 52 5.72 10.92 -2.73
N PHE A 53 5.31 11.99 -2.07
CA PHE A 53 6.12 13.20 -1.93
C PHE A 53 7.48 12.91 -1.28
N MET A 54 7.49 12.11 -0.21
CA MET A 54 8.74 11.74 0.48
C MET A 54 9.65 10.92 -0.41
N VAL A 55 9.11 9.91 -1.11
CA VAL A 55 9.88 9.07 -2.04
C VAL A 55 10.44 9.91 -3.19
N GLU A 56 9.66 10.81 -3.76
CA GLU A 56 10.13 11.72 -4.82
C GLU A 56 11.23 12.68 -4.33
N ARG A 57 11.21 13.06 -3.05
CA ARG A 57 12.27 13.92 -2.48
C ARG A 57 13.56 13.16 -2.19
N ILE A 58 13.47 11.91 -1.76
CA ILE A 58 14.62 11.03 -1.52
C ILE A 58 15.21 10.51 -2.83
N ASP A 59 14.36 10.33 -3.83
CA ASP A 59 14.70 9.91 -5.19
C ASP A 59 15.57 8.63 -5.25
N PRO A 60 15.09 7.49 -4.69
CA PRO A 60 15.87 6.27 -4.70
C PRO A 60 16.14 5.81 -6.13
N GLN A 61 17.40 5.48 -6.42
CA GLN A 61 17.87 5.11 -7.74
C GLN A 61 17.82 3.60 -7.96
N ILE A 62 17.74 3.17 -9.23
CA ILE A 62 17.79 1.76 -9.61
C ILE A 62 19.08 1.13 -9.06
N GLY A 63 18.93 -0.01 -8.37
CA GLY A 63 20.05 -0.73 -7.75
C GLY A 63 20.35 -0.33 -6.31
N GLU A 64 19.74 0.73 -5.79
CA GLU A 64 19.82 1.08 -4.37
C GLU A 64 18.95 0.15 -3.51
N LYS A 65 19.34 0.01 -2.24
CA LYS A 65 18.59 -0.77 -1.25
C LYS A 65 17.76 0.19 -0.40
N VAL A 66 16.46 -0.07 -0.33
CA VAL A 66 15.52 0.67 0.51
C VAL A 66 15.20 -0.17 1.74
N LEU A 67 15.37 0.40 2.92
CA LEU A 67 15.01 -0.19 4.20
C LEU A 67 13.91 0.65 4.84
N ASP A 68 12.82 -0.01 5.20
CA ASP A 68 11.78 0.54 6.06
C ASP A 68 11.64 -0.33 7.31
N PRO A 69 12.21 0.09 8.46
CA PRO A 69 12.23 -0.71 9.69
C PRO A 69 10.87 -0.80 10.39
N ALA A 70 9.89 -0.01 9.96
CA ALA A 70 8.54 0.02 10.50
C ALA A 70 7.49 0.03 9.37
N CYS A 71 7.66 -0.88 8.40
CA CYS A 71 7.02 -0.83 7.10
C CYS A 71 5.48 -0.89 7.13
N GLY A 72 4.86 -1.42 8.19
CA GLY A 72 3.42 -1.62 8.24
C GLY A 72 2.94 -2.42 7.02
N THR A 73 2.08 -1.81 6.20
CA THR A 73 1.58 -2.40 4.95
C THR A 73 2.53 -2.27 3.76
N GLY A 74 3.73 -1.76 3.98
CA GLY A 74 4.75 -1.60 2.94
C GLY A 74 4.55 -0.40 2.00
N GLY A 75 3.84 0.62 2.43
CA GLY A 75 3.53 1.79 1.59
C GLY A 75 4.76 2.49 1.02
N PHE A 76 5.78 2.72 1.83
CA PHE A 76 7.04 3.32 1.37
C PHE A 76 7.84 2.39 0.46
N LEU A 77 7.87 1.09 0.74
CA LEU A 77 8.58 0.11 -0.08
C LEU A 77 7.96 -0.03 -1.47
N THR A 78 6.62 -0.11 -1.53
CA THR A 78 5.91 -0.21 -2.81
C THR A 78 6.03 1.06 -3.65
N GLU A 79 5.95 2.25 -3.04
CA GLU A 79 6.13 3.50 -3.78
C GLU A 79 7.57 3.69 -4.23
N SER A 80 8.56 3.33 -3.40
CA SER A 80 9.98 3.35 -3.80
C SER A 80 10.25 2.42 -4.99
N TYR A 81 9.71 1.22 -4.96
CA TYR A 81 9.79 0.30 -6.10
C TYR A 81 9.16 0.89 -7.37
N ALA A 82 7.94 1.42 -7.26
CA ALA A 82 7.25 2.05 -8.39
C ALA A 82 8.02 3.27 -8.92
N HIS A 83 8.67 4.03 -8.04
CA HIS A 83 9.51 5.17 -8.42
C HIS A 83 10.73 4.71 -9.23
N MET A 84 11.44 3.68 -8.77
CA MET A 84 12.58 3.11 -9.49
C MET A 84 12.17 2.51 -10.85
N VAL A 85 11.02 1.84 -10.93
CA VAL A 85 10.51 1.29 -12.20
C VAL A 85 10.27 2.41 -13.21
N ARG A 86 9.71 3.54 -12.79
CA ARG A 86 9.50 4.71 -13.66
C ARG A 86 10.79 5.34 -14.19
N GLN A 87 11.93 5.09 -13.56
CA GLN A 87 13.24 5.56 -14.06
C GLN A 87 13.81 4.65 -15.16
N ALA A 88 13.28 3.43 -15.31
CA ALA A 88 13.76 2.45 -16.29
C ALA A 88 13.10 2.61 -17.68
N ASP A 89 12.00 3.35 -17.76
CA ASP A 89 11.27 3.66 -19.01
C ASP A 89 11.77 4.95 -19.64
#